data_149d8d34207cb107adc26846eaa5a212
#
_entry.id   149d8d34207cb107adc26846eaa5a212
#
_cell.length_a   1.000
_cell.length_b   1.000
_cell.length_c   1.000
_cell.angle_alpha   90.00
_cell.angle_beta   90.00
_cell.angle_gamma   90.00
#
_symmetry.space_group_name_H-M   'P 1'
#
loop_
_entity.id
_entity.type
_entity.pdbx_description
1 polymer ?
#
loop_
_entity_poly.entity_id
_entity_poly.type
_entity_poly.pdbx_seq_one_letter_code
_entity_poly.pdbx_strand_id
1 'polypeptide(L)' 'MKFIEMTGKSLAVIVKDDELHVNDLPAAGVHDDTVVRVNQHGDIEVRLPHGWDVIGGLLGNFEERVRQETGMDWA' A
#
# COMPACT_ATOMS: atom_id res chain seq x y z
N MET A 1 5.93 -2.85 -15.13
CA MET A 1 4.75 -2.59 -14.28
C MET A 1 4.93 -1.26 -13.57
N LYS A 2 3.87 -0.50 -13.43
CA LYS A 2 3.93 0.80 -12.75
C LYS A 2 3.53 0.67 -11.30
N PHE A 3 4.18 1.46 -10.44
CA PHE A 3 3.91 1.47 -9.00
C PHE A 3 3.68 2.89 -8.53
N ILE A 4 2.84 3.02 -7.49
CA ILE A 4 2.72 4.27 -6.72
C ILE A 4 3.36 4.01 -5.37
N GLU A 5 4.40 4.79 -5.04
CA GLU A 5 5.05 4.72 -3.74
C GLU A 5 4.37 5.67 -2.77
N MET A 6 4.27 5.24 -1.52
CA MET A 6 3.65 6.03 -0.47
C MET A 6 4.23 5.62 0.88
N THR A 7 3.86 6.35 1.92
CA THR A 7 4.26 6.01 3.29
C THR A 7 3.27 5.00 3.89
N GLY A 8 3.70 4.31 4.94
CA GLY A 8 2.81 3.45 5.71
C GLY A 8 1.63 4.20 6.29
N LYS A 9 1.83 5.47 6.64
CA LYS A 9 0.75 6.33 7.13
C LYS A 9 -0.35 6.51 6.08
N SER A 10 0.03 6.77 4.83
CA SER A 10 -0.93 6.87 3.72
C SER A 10 -1.61 5.53 3.44
N LEU A 11 -0.84 4.44 3.48
CA LEU A 11 -1.41 3.10 3.29
C LEU A 11 -2.48 2.78 4.34
N ALA A 12 -2.25 3.15 5.60
CA ALA A 12 -3.20 2.92 6.69
C ALA A 12 -4.55 3.62 6.45
N VAL A 13 -4.55 4.74 5.72
CA VAL A 13 -5.79 5.43 5.33
C VAL A 13 -6.51 4.69 4.21
N ILE A 14 -5.77 4.07 3.31
CA ILE A 14 -6.30 3.44 2.09
C ILE A 14 -6.88 2.05 2.35
N VAL A 15 -6.22 1.23 3.18
CA VAL A 15 -6.60 -0.17 3.37
C VAL A 15 -7.92 -0.30 4.11
N LYS A 16 -8.66 -1.38 3.78
CA LYS A 16 -9.88 -1.78 4.47
C LYS A 16 -9.61 -3.09 5.24
N ASP A 17 -10.45 -3.36 6.23
CA ASP A 17 -10.25 -4.51 7.13
C ASP A 17 -10.26 -5.86 6.41
N ASP A 18 -10.99 -5.96 5.30
CA ASP A 18 -11.04 -7.20 4.48
C ASP A 18 -9.85 -7.33 3.54
N GLU A 19 -9.01 -6.32 3.44
CA GLU A 19 -7.81 -6.31 2.59
C GLU A 19 -6.56 -6.58 3.42
N LEU A 20 -6.34 -5.73 4.42
CA LEU A 20 -5.21 -5.83 5.33
C LEU A 20 -5.57 -5.00 6.57
N HIS A 21 -5.68 -5.66 7.70
CA HIS A 21 -6.08 -4.97 8.92
C HIS A 21 -5.02 -3.94 9.34
N VAL A 22 -5.47 -2.72 9.67
CA VAL A 22 -4.55 -1.62 10.04
C VAL A 22 -3.66 -2.00 11.20
N ASN A 23 -4.19 -2.78 12.15
CA ASN A 23 -3.44 -3.24 13.33
C ASN A 23 -2.36 -4.26 12.98
N ASP A 24 -2.41 -4.86 11.79
CA ASP A 24 -1.44 -5.85 11.33
C ASP A 24 -0.30 -5.21 10.54
N LEU A 25 -0.39 -3.94 10.20
CA LEU A 25 0.65 -3.23 9.47
C LEU A 25 2.00 -3.27 10.19
N PRO A 26 2.10 -2.99 11.51
CA PRO A 26 3.38 -3.10 12.20
C PRO A 26 3.97 -4.51 12.15
N ALA A 27 3.13 -5.55 12.25
CA ALA A 27 3.59 -6.94 12.16
C ALA A 27 4.13 -7.27 10.77
N ALA A 28 3.65 -6.59 9.72
CA ALA A 28 4.16 -6.72 8.36
C ALA A 28 5.38 -5.83 8.09
N GLY A 29 5.86 -5.11 9.10
CA GLY A 29 7.01 -4.22 8.97
C GLY A 29 6.67 -2.82 8.48
N VAL A 30 5.39 -2.43 8.53
CA VAL A 30 4.94 -1.12 8.03
C VAL A 30 4.64 -0.19 9.21
N HIS A 31 5.40 0.89 9.29
CA HIS A 31 5.21 1.97 10.24
C HIS A 31 4.87 3.25 9.47
N ASP A 32 4.64 4.36 10.15
CA ASP A 32 4.17 5.60 9.51
C ASP A 32 5.09 6.10 8.40
N ASP A 33 6.40 5.94 8.57
CA ASP A 33 7.41 6.45 7.63
C ASP A 33 7.96 5.36 6.70
N THR A 34 7.48 4.14 6.81
CA THR A 34 7.93 3.03 5.96
C THR A 34 7.48 3.27 4.52
N VAL A 35 8.37 2.99 3.57
CA VAL A 35 8.04 3.11 2.14
C VAL A 35 7.32 1.84 1.70
N VAL A 36 6.15 2.01 1.13
CA VAL A 36 5.37 0.94 0.50
C VAL A 36 5.03 1.36 -0.93
N ARG A 37 4.65 0.39 -1.75
CA ARG A 37 4.19 0.68 -3.11
C ARG A 37 3.02 -0.21 -3.48
N VAL A 38 2.18 0.29 -4.38
CA VAL A 38 1.00 -0.42 -4.87
C VAL A 38 1.07 -0.44 -6.39
N ASN A 39 0.86 -1.61 -6.99
CA ASN A 39 0.82 -1.73 -8.44
C ASN A 39 -0.61 -1.62 -8.98
N GLN A 40 -0.75 -1.74 -10.30
CA GLN A 40 -2.05 -1.60 -10.98
C GLN A 40 -3.04 -2.71 -10.62
N HIS A 41 -2.56 -3.83 -10.10
CA HIS A 41 -3.40 -4.95 -9.66
C HIS A 41 -3.82 -4.83 -8.20
N GLY A 42 -3.31 -3.83 -7.50
CA GLY A 42 -3.61 -3.62 -6.09
C GLY A 42 -2.68 -4.32 -5.13
N ASP A 43 -1.64 -5.00 -5.62
CA ASP A 43 -0.65 -5.65 -4.75
C ASP A 43 0.09 -4.61 -3.92
N ILE A 44 0.17 -4.85 -2.61
CA ILE A 44 0.88 -3.99 -1.65
C ILE A 44 2.24 -4.60 -1.37
N GLU A 45 3.30 -3.81 -1.57
CA GLU A 45 4.67 -4.24 -1.32
C GLU A 45 5.35 -3.30 -0.34
N VAL A 46 6.12 -3.87 0.58
CA VAL A 46 6.93 -3.11 1.53
C VAL A 46 8.40 -3.16 1.13
N ARG A 47 9.09 -2.05 1.27
CA ARG A 47 10.52 -1.96 0.98
C ARG A 47 11.33 -2.52 2.15
N LEU A 48 12.19 -3.49 1.84
CA LEU A 48 13.12 -4.10 2.78
C LEU A 48 14.55 -3.91 2.28
N PRO A 49 15.59 -4.16 3.13
CA PRO A 49 16.98 -3.98 2.69
C PRO A 49 17.35 -4.80 1.46
N HIS A 50 16.73 -5.97 1.27
CA HIS A 50 17.03 -6.86 0.14
C HIS A 50 16.07 -6.71 -1.04
N GLY A 51 15.08 -5.82 -0.95
CA GLY A 51 14.11 -5.61 -2.04
C GLY A 51 12.71 -5.34 -1.55
N TRP A 52 11.71 -5.81 -2.32
CA TRP A 52 10.30 -5.57 -2.05
C TRP A 52 9.60 -6.88 -1.73
N ASP A 53 8.78 -6.89 -0.67
CA ASP A 53 7.96 -8.04 -0.28
C ASP A 53 6.49 -7.70 -0.42
N VAL A 54 5.74 -8.60 -1.04
CA VAL A 54 4.27 -8.48 -1.11
C VAL A 54 3.68 -8.83 0.26
N ILE A 55 2.89 -7.92 0.82
CA ILE A 55 2.30 -8.11 2.15
C ILE A 55 0.78 -8.21 2.11
N GLY A 56 0.16 -7.90 0.98
CA GLY A 56 -1.29 -7.96 0.85
C GLY A 56 -1.76 -7.42 -0.48
N GLY A 57 -3.06 -7.24 -0.61
CA GLY A 57 -3.67 -6.71 -1.82
C GLY A 57 -4.89 -5.87 -1.52
N LEU A 58 -5.09 -4.83 -2.34
CA LEU A 58 -6.27 -3.98 -2.30
C LEU A 58 -7.34 -4.55 -3.22
N LEU A 59 -8.61 -4.33 -2.87
CA LEU A 59 -9.76 -4.88 -3.58
C LEU A 59 -10.71 -3.75 -4.00
N GLY A 60 -11.64 -4.10 -4.89
CA GLY A 60 -12.68 -3.17 -5.32
C GLY A 60 -12.14 -1.98 -6.07
N ASN A 61 -12.64 -0.80 -5.76
CA ASN A 61 -12.24 0.45 -6.41
C ASN A 61 -11.04 1.12 -5.74
N PHE A 62 -10.01 0.34 -5.44
CA PHE A 62 -8.82 0.83 -4.74
C PHE A 62 -8.13 1.97 -5.50
N GLU A 63 -8.22 2.01 -6.82
CA GLU A 63 -7.60 3.07 -7.62
C GLU A 63 -8.11 4.46 -7.18
N GLU A 64 -9.40 4.59 -6.95
CA GLU A 64 -10.00 5.84 -6.47
C GLU A 64 -9.44 6.23 -5.11
N ARG A 65 -9.34 5.27 -4.20
CA ARG A 65 -8.83 5.53 -2.85
C ARG A 65 -7.36 5.96 -2.88
N VAL A 66 -6.57 5.31 -3.73
CA VAL A 66 -5.15 5.66 -3.89
C VAL A 66 -5.02 7.07 -4.47
N ARG A 67 -5.80 7.41 -5.50
CA ARG A 67 -5.78 8.75 -6.09
C ARG A 67 -6.16 9.83 -5.08
N GLN A 68 -7.18 9.58 -4.28
CA GLN A 68 -7.64 10.54 -3.28
C GLN A 68 -6.59 10.79 -2.20
N GLU A 69 -5.89 9.75 -1.77
CA GLU A 69 -4.88 9.87 -0.70
C GLU A 69 -3.56 10.42 -1.23
N THR A 70 -3.09 9.98 -2.39
CA THR A 70 -1.75 10.30 -2.88
C THR A 70 -1.72 11.37 -3.95
N GLY A 71 -2.83 11.62 -4.63
CA GLY A 71 -2.88 12.51 -5.79
C GLY A 71 -2.24 11.92 -7.04
N MET A 72 -1.87 10.64 -7.01
CA MET A 72 -1.16 9.96 -8.09
C MET A 72 -2.00 8.86 -8.71
N ASP A 73 -1.64 8.47 -9.93
CA ASP A 73 -2.30 7.44 -10.71
C ASP A 73 -1.23 6.62 -11.45
N TRP A 74 -1.63 5.43 -11.90
CA TRP A 74 -0.75 4.55 -12.68
C TRP A 74 -0.73 4.89 -14.18
N ALA A 75 -1.56 5.81 -14.58
CA ALA A 75 -1.66 6.22 -15.98
C ALA A 75 -0.41 6.95 -16.50
#